data_04936a45aa43ca03039263d250bfcc89
#
_entry.id   04936a45aa43ca03039263d250bfcc89
#
_cell.length_a   1.000
_cell.length_b   1.000
_cell.length_c   1.000
_cell.angle_alpha   90.00
_cell.angle_beta   90.00
_cell.angle_gamma   90.00
#
_symmetry.space_group_name_H-M   'P 1'
#
loop_
_entity.id
_entity.type
_entity.pdbx_description
1 polymer ?
#
loop_
_entity_poly.entity_id
_entity_poly.type
_entity_poly.pdbx_seq_one_letter_code
_entity_poly.pdbx_strand_id
1 'polypeptide(L)'
;MAHLDDWAGAVALAFFVVVIYQYTIYPAVFSPLARIPNAQWSVPFSRIWILWVRYAHRENRTLHSAHRRLGPIVRIGPNELSISDLDSVRTVYQGGFGKPVWYSVFDNYGVPCMFSARAGPEHLARKRLISNVYSKSYIQSSPAVGAQSHEILYGRLLPILKASVSPSQGPHATDVYSIFMAATMDFIACYIFGLGHGTNFLGDKAYREHFLELYKARNDSGYYDQELPQLTKLCRKLGIPLCPKWADKANLELGEWCWGLCAKMEGYFDSVNDNEPPAGAVADQSIVWDALVQGLQHRSTDEGPSSVMFPNNLSNIRLSVASELFDHVLAGQETAGLVLTYLSWRLSQSVDLQHQLRAELLALVPNMQLAHDSKPAMPNPKQLDKLPLLHAVLMETLRLHAPIPGAQPRETPEGGCRIGPYAAPGGVRIAASAYTLHRDEGAFPKPEEWDYTRWLPSNANDEERRTRNRWFWAFSSGGRMCIGSNFAIHEMKLIIAAIYSNYTTHIVDDEGMENQSDGYTGRPEKERLFLRFEKVL
;
A
#
# COMPACT_ATOMS: atom_id res chain seq x y z
N MET A 1 49.42 18.27 -40.98
CA MET A 1 49.12 17.39 -39.84
C MET A 1 49.17 18.12 -38.49
N ALA A 2 50.21 18.86 -38.15
CA ALA A 2 50.32 19.54 -36.83
C ALA A 2 49.12 20.42 -36.44
N HIS A 3 48.54 21.18 -37.35
CA HIS A 3 47.37 22.02 -37.07
C HIS A 3 46.08 21.24 -36.80
N LEU A 4 45.91 20.04 -37.33
CA LEU A 4 44.74 19.21 -37.06
C LEU A 4 44.78 18.61 -35.65
N ASP A 5 45.98 18.28 -35.17
CA ASP A 5 46.19 17.72 -33.83
C ASP A 5 45.96 18.78 -32.73
N ASP A 6 46.37 20.05 -33.00
CA ASP A 6 46.11 21.19 -32.10
C ASP A 6 44.60 21.50 -31.95
N TRP A 7 43.85 21.46 -33.06
CA TRP A 7 42.39 21.65 -33.03
C TRP A 7 41.68 20.50 -32.33
N ALA A 8 42.10 19.25 -32.52
CA ALA A 8 41.53 18.11 -31.82
C ALA A 8 41.77 18.19 -30.30
N GLY A 9 42.98 18.61 -29.89
CA GLY A 9 43.31 18.86 -28.50
C GLY A 9 42.46 19.99 -27.86
N ALA A 10 42.29 21.10 -28.57
CA ALA A 10 41.47 22.20 -28.10
C ALA A 10 39.98 21.84 -27.95
N VAL A 11 39.43 21.06 -28.90
CA VAL A 11 38.05 20.55 -28.84
C VAL A 11 37.89 19.55 -27.68
N ALA A 12 38.83 18.63 -27.48
CA ALA A 12 38.81 17.69 -26.36
C ALA A 12 38.86 18.41 -25.00
N LEU A 13 39.72 19.46 -24.88
CA LEU A 13 39.82 20.26 -23.67
C LEU A 13 38.51 21.04 -23.42
N ALA A 14 37.96 21.68 -24.44
CA ALA A 14 36.69 22.40 -24.34
C ALA A 14 35.56 21.45 -23.92
N PHE A 15 35.49 20.27 -24.50
CA PHE A 15 34.53 19.22 -24.12
C PHE A 15 34.71 18.81 -22.65
N PHE A 16 35.95 18.58 -22.22
CA PHE A 16 36.25 18.21 -20.83
C PHE A 16 35.84 19.31 -19.84
N VAL A 17 36.11 20.58 -20.17
CA VAL A 17 35.67 21.73 -19.35
C VAL A 17 34.16 21.80 -19.26
N VAL A 18 33.44 21.59 -20.38
CA VAL A 18 31.98 21.56 -20.40
C VAL A 18 31.44 20.40 -19.54
N VAL A 19 32.04 19.22 -19.62
CA VAL A 19 31.68 18.07 -18.82
C VAL A 19 31.88 18.33 -17.32
N ILE A 20 33.06 18.87 -16.95
CA ILE A 20 33.32 19.22 -15.55
C ILE A 20 32.34 20.30 -15.08
N TYR A 21 32.11 21.33 -15.88
CA TYR A 21 31.15 22.37 -15.53
C TYR A 21 29.74 21.78 -15.31
N GLN A 22 29.24 21.01 -16.28
CA GLN A 22 27.88 20.47 -16.29
C GLN A 22 27.62 19.46 -15.18
N TYR A 23 28.59 18.59 -14.91
CA TYR A 23 28.40 17.46 -13.98
C TYR A 23 29.01 17.67 -12.59
N THR A 24 29.88 18.69 -12.44
CA THR A 24 30.55 18.95 -11.15
C THR A 24 30.25 20.36 -10.62
N ILE A 25 30.58 21.39 -11.37
CA ILE A 25 30.51 22.76 -10.88
C ILE A 25 29.05 23.24 -10.81
N TYR A 26 28.30 23.09 -11.88
CA TYR A 26 26.91 23.53 -11.94
C TYR A 26 26.03 22.87 -10.86
N PRO A 27 26.01 21.54 -10.70
CA PRO A 27 25.16 20.88 -9.69
C PRO A 27 25.52 21.25 -8.25
N ALA A 28 26.81 21.56 -7.98
CA ALA A 28 27.28 21.86 -6.63
C ALA A 28 27.14 23.34 -6.25
N VAL A 29 27.21 24.26 -7.23
CA VAL A 29 27.35 25.71 -6.96
C VAL A 29 26.22 26.54 -7.58
N PHE A 30 25.87 26.28 -8.84
CA PHE A 30 24.96 27.13 -9.61
C PHE A 30 23.53 26.60 -9.72
N SER A 31 23.32 25.32 -9.47
CA SER A 31 21.97 24.74 -9.45
C SER A 31 21.10 25.39 -8.38
N PRO A 32 19.82 25.67 -8.64
CA PRO A 32 18.88 26.10 -7.60
C PRO A 32 18.85 25.17 -6.39
N LEU A 33 19.17 23.88 -6.60
CA LEU A 33 19.22 22.85 -5.54
C LEU A 33 20.52 22.89 -4.71
N ALA A 34 21.53 23.68 -5.10
CA ALA A 34 22.83 23.73 -4.42
C ALA A 34 22.74 24.27 -2.99
N ARG A 35 21.70 25.08 -2.69
CA ARG A 35 21.46 25.65 -1.35
C ARG A 35 20.76 24.68 -0.39
N ILE A 36 20.24 23.56 -0.88
CA ILE A 36 19.55 22.55 -0.07
C ILE A 36 20.61 21.67 0.60
N PRO A 37 20.49 21.39 1.91
CA PRO A 37 21.43 20.51 2.60
C PRO A 37 21.52 19.14 1.94
N ASN A 38 22.74 18.69 1.68
CA ASN A 38 22.99 17.38 1.07
C ASN A 38 23.03 16.28 2.15
N ALA A 39 22.30 15.18 1.94
CA ALA A 39 22.33 14.02 2.83
C ALA A 39 23.75 13.42 2.95
N GLN A 40 24.53 13.49 1.86
CA GLN A 40 25.90 13.00 1.75
C GLN A 40 26.65 13.84 0.70
N TRP A 41 27.97 13.95 0.78
CA TRP A 41 28.80 14.86 -0.04
C TRP A 41 28.73 14.60 -1.54
N SER A 42 28.52 13.35 -1.98
CA SER A 42 28.47 13.01 -3.42
C SER A 42 27.10 13.28 -4.08
N VAL A 43 26.08 13.61 -3.30
CA VAL A 43 24.69 13.80 -3.73
C VAL A 43 24.53 14.80 -4.89
N PRO A 44 25.22 15.95 -4.93
CA PRO A 44 25.11 16.86 -6.06
C PRO A 44 25.56 16.27 -7.41
N PHE A 45 26.46 15.29 -7.37
CA PHE A 45 27.14 14.74 -8.55
C PHE A 45 26.57 13.43 -9.03
N SER A 46 26.04 12.61 -8.13
CA SER A 46 25.68 11.22 -8.45
C SER A 46 24.50 10.70 -7.64
N ARG A 47 23.72 9.80 -8.24
CA ARG A 47 22.65 9.03 -7.56
C ARG A 47 23.18 7.76 -6.89
N ILE A 48 24.45 7.40 -7.06
CA ILE A 48 24.99 6.11 -6.60
C ILE A 48 24.73 5.87 -5.11
N TRP A 49 24.91 6.91 -4.28
CA TRP A 49 24.67 6.80 -2.85
C TRP A 49 23.22 6.40 -2.52
N ILE A 50 22.24 7.12 -3.05
CA ILE A 50 20.83 6.81 -2.76
C ILE A 50 20.38 5.48 -3.39
N LEU A 51 20.90 5.14 -4.55
CA LEU A 51 20.67 3.84 -5.18
C LEU A 51 21.21 2.70 -4.31
N TRP A 52 22.39 2.86 -3.74
CA TRP A 52 22.96 1.89 -2.79
C TRP A 52 22.13 1.77 -1.52
N VAL A 53 21.68 2.91 -0.95
CA VAL A 53 20.83 2.93 0.24
C VAL A 53 19.51 2.19 -0.01
N ARG A 54 18.89 2.37 -1.18
CA ARG A 54 17.68 1.65 -1.61
C ARG A 54 17.94 0.17 -1.82
N TYR A 55 19.02 -0.16 -2.53
CA TYR A 55 19.42 -1.55 -2.77
C TYR A 55 19.67 -2.31 -1.47
N ALA A 56 20.26 -1.66 -0.49
CA ALA A 56 20.53 -2.23 0.82
C ALA A 56 19.31 -2.24 1.78
N HIS A 57 18.12 -1.86 1.31
CA HIS A 57 16.90 -1.76 2.12
C HIS A 57 17.10 -0.93 3.42
N ARG A 58 17.66 0.30 3.28
CA ARG A 58 17.96 1.20 4.42
C ARG A 58 17.45 2.63 4.21
N GLU A 59 16.57 2.86 3.23
CA GLU A 59 16.16 4.22 2.83
C GLU A 59 15.43 4.94 3.97
N ASN A 60 14.45 4.31 4.60
CA ASN A 60 13.62 4.95 5.61
C ASN A 60 14.43 5.44 6.80
N ARG A 61 15.24 4.55 7.40
CA ARG A 61 16.10 4.87 8.56
C ARG A 61 17.17 5.89 8.21
N THR A 62 17.76 5.78 7.01
CA THR A 62 18.82 6.69 6.54
C THR A 62 18.26 8.08 6.32
N LEU A 63 17.11 8.23 5.67
CA LEU A 63 16.50 9.52 5.40
C LEU A 63 15.93 10.15 6.68
N HIS A 64 15.33 9.37 7.57
CA HIS A 64 14.91 9.87 8.88
C HIS A 64 16.09 10.47 9.67
N SER A 65 17.21 9.75 9.75
CA SER A 65 18.44 10.27 10.37
C SER A 65 18.98 11.53 9.68
N ALA A 66 18.91 11.60 8.35
CA ALA A 66 19.29 12.79 7.59
C ALA A 66 18.41 14.00 7.94
N HIS A 67 17.09 13.82 8.01
CA HIS A 67 16.14 14.87 8.39
C HIS A 67 16.36 15.38 9.83
N ARG A 68 16.60 14.49 10.77
CA ARG A 68 16.92 14.89 12.16
C ARG A 68 18.17 15.77 12.25
N ARG A 69 19.15 15.57 11.39
CA ARG A 69 20.43 16.32 11.38
C ARG A 69 20.38 17.59 10.53
N LEU A 70 19.70 17.55 9.39
CA LEU A 70 19.81 18.57 8.32
C LEU A 70 18.56 19.43 8.17
N GLY A 71 17.44 19.03 8.80
CA GLY A 71 16.16 19.73 8.70
C GLY A 71 15.17 19.08 7.72
N PRO A 72 14.04 19.74 7.50
CA PRO A 72 12.88 19.10 6.86
C PRO A 72 13.00 18.93 5.34
N ILE A 73 13.95 19.57 4.68
CA ILE A 73 14.14 19.48 3.23
C ILE A 73 15.60 19.10 2.98
N VAL A 74 15.84 17.93 2.39
CA VAL A 74 17.17 17.35 2.21
C VAL A 74 17.34 16.90 0.75
N ARG A 75 18.49 17.25 0.15
CA ARG A 75 18.87 16.76 -1.18
C ARG A 75 19.50 15.38 -1.07
N ILE A 76 18.99 14.43 -1.84
CA ILE A 76 19.38 13.00 -1.79
C ILE A 76 19.91 12.48 -3.13
N GLY A 77 19.86 13.29 -4.17
CA GLY A 77 20.41 13.01 -5.51
C GLY A 77 20.56 14.30 -6.30
N PRO A 78 21.24 14.30 -7.46
CA PRO A 78 21.41 15.49 -8.28
C PRO A 78 20.10 16.25 -8.54
N ASN A 79 19.03 15.52 -8.83
CA ASN A 79 17.68 16.02 -9.06
C ASN A 79 16.65 15.29 -8.17
N GLU A 80 17.00 15.08 -6.89
CA GLU A 80 16.13 14.32 -5.99
C GLU A 80 16.14 14.92 -4.59
N LEU A 81 14.92 15.11 -4.01
CA LEU A 81 14.69 15.72 -2.71
C LEU A 81 13.86 14.79 -1.81
N SER A 82 14.15 14.81 -0.52
CA SER A 82 13.32 14.26 0.54
C SER A 82 12.75 15.37 1.40
N ILE A 83 11.47 15.28 1.77
CA ILE A 83 10.76 16.26 2.60
C ILE A 83 10.11 15.59 3.79
N SER A 84 10.06 16.30 4.94
CA SER A 84 9.49 15.77 6.19
C SER A 84 8.68 16.80 6.98
N ASP A 85 8.27 17.92 6.38
CA ASP A 85 7.38 18.91 7.01
C ASP A 85 6.02 18.97 6.32
N LEU A 86 4.99 19.38 7.06
CA LEU A 86 3.61 19.41 6.58
C LEU A 86 3.37 20.40 5.45
N ASP A 87 4.07 21.54 5.41
CA ASP A 87 3.86 22.56 4.38
C ASP A 87 4.42 22.08 3.04
N SER A 88 5.60 21.47 3.06
CA SER A 88 6.18 20.83 1.87
C SER A 88 5.33 19.65 1.40
N VAL A 89 4.86 18.80 2.32
CA VAL A 89 3.93 17.69 2.01
C VAL A 89 2.64 18.22 1.38
N ARG A 90 2.07 19.27 1.93
CA ARG A 90 0.87 19.92 1.37
C ARG A 90 1.12 20.45 -0.03
N THR A 91 2.22 21.15 -0.23
CA THR A 91 2.61 21.69 -1.55
C THR A 91 2.71 20.59 -2.60
N VAL A 92 3.37 19.48 -2.27
CA VAL A 92 3.65 18.40 -3.22
C VAL A 92 2.40 17.51 -3.46
N TYR A 93 1.75 17.05 -2.40
CA TYR A 93 0.71 16.02 -2.52
C TYR A 93 -0.69 16.59 -2.70
N GLN A 94 -0.99 17.75 -2.11
CA GLN A 94 -2.26 18.44 -2.33
C GLN A 94 -2.18 19.41 -3.52
N GLY A 95 -0.98 19.90 -3.87
CA GLY A 95 -0.73 20.69 -5.07
C GLY A 95 -0.79 19.93 -6.38
N GLY A 96 -1.02 18.61 -6.33
CA GLY A 96 -1.30 17.80 -7.52
C GLY A 96 -0.09 17.47 -8.39
N PHE A 97 1.12 17.41 -7.83
CA PHE A 97 2.33 17.05 -8.58
C PHE A 97 2.19 15.67 -9.24
N GLY A 98 2.70 15.56 -10.46
CA GLY A 98 2.68 14.33 -11.25
C GLY A 98 3.49 13.20 -10.62
N LYS A 99 3.21 11.97 -11.05
CA LYS A 99 4.02 10.80 -10.70
C LYS A 99 5.16 10.62 -11.70
N PRO A 100 6.42 10.35 -11.25
CA PRO A 100 7.54 10.04 -12.15
C PRO A 100 7.38 8.67 -12.83
N VAL A 101 8.21 8.42 -13.84
CA VAL A 101 8.31 7.11 -14.53
C VAL A 101 8.52 5.93 -13.57
N TRP A 102 9.06 6.18 -12.40
CA TRP A 102 9.25 5.21 -11.32
C TRP A 102 7.98 4.35 -11.05
N TYR A 103 6.78 4.91 -11.27
CA TYR A 103 5.52 4.20 -11.07
C TYR A 103 5.13 3.26 -12.23
N SER A 104 5.82 3.30 -13.37
CA SER A 104 5.47 2.44 -14.51
C SER A 104 5.73 0.96 -14.25
N VAL A 105 6.45 0.60 -13.20
CA VAL A 105 6.61 -0.79 -12.74
C VAL A 105 5.29 -1.40 -12.28
N PHE A 106 4.32 -0.57 -11.94
CA PHE A 106 2.96 -0.96 -11.53
C PHE A 106 1.95 -0.96 -12.69
N ASP A 107 2.40 -0.73 -13.92
CA ASP A 107 1.57 -0.99 -15.10
C ASP A 107 1.37 -2.50 -15.25
N ASN A 108 0.11 -2.91 -15.39
CA ASN A 108 -0.22 -4.32 -15.56
C ASN A 108 -0.69 -4.58 -16.98
N TYR A 109 -0.34 -5.71 -17.57
CA TYR A 109 -0.69 -6.08 -18.96
C TYR A 109 -0.30 -5.01 -20.00
N GLY A 110 0.73 -4.20 -19.70
CA GLY A 110 1.20 -3.13 -20.56
C GLY A 110 0.35 -1.86 -20.56
N VAL A 111 -0.66 -1.76 -19.69
CA VAL A 111 -1.49 -0.56 -19.53
C VAL A 111 -1.46 -0.04 -18.10
N PRO A 112 -1.50 1.30 -17.90
CA PRO A 112 -1.54 1.87 -16.57
C PRO A 112 -2.84 1.52 -15.82
N CYS A 113 -2.75 1.37 -14.50
CA CYS A 113 -3.87 1.41 -13.57
C CYS A 113 -3.98 2.80 -12.91
N MET A 114 -4.97 3.03 -12.04
CA MET A 114 -5.12 4.28 -11.30
C MET A 114 -3.87 4.61 -10.46
N PHE A 115 -3.27 3.58 -9.84
CA PHE A 115 -2.07 3.78 -9.03
C PHE A 115 -0.86 4.21 -9.86
N SER A 116 -0.64 3.63 -11.03
CA SER A 116 0.49 3.95 -11.90
C SER A 116 0.26 5.16 -12.82
N ALA A 117 -1.00 5.61 -13.01
CA ALA A 117 -1.34 6.76 -13.85
C ALA A 117 -0.54 8.01 -13.45
N ARG A 118 0.30 8.51 -14.36
CA ARG A 118 1.26 9.59 -14.08
C ARG A 118 0.61 10.96 -14.12
N ALA A 119 -0.20 11.23 -15.13
CA ALA A 119 -0.89 12.50 -15.29
C ALA A 119 -2.06 12.67 -14.31
N GLY A 120 -2.26 13.89 -13.79
CA GLY A 120 -3.34 14.21 -12.86
C GLY A 120 -4.75 14.00 -13.43
N PRO A 121 -5.06 14.52 -14.63
CA PRO A 121 -6.37 14.35 -15.26
C PRO A 121 -6.76 12.89 -15.50
N GLU A 122 -5.83 12.06 -16.00
CA GLU A 122 -6.06 10.63 -16.21
C GLU A 122 -6.35 9.91 -14.89
N HIS A 123 -5.51 10.11 -13.88
CA HIS A 123 -5.73 9.56 -12.54
C HIS A 123 -7.10 9.94 -11.97
N LEU A 124 -7.48 11.22 -12.08
CA LEU A 124 -8.76 11.71 -11.57
C LEU A 124 -9.95 11.06 -12.29
N ALA A 125 -9.84 10.89 -13.61
CA ALA A 125 -10.85 10.22 -14.41
C ALA A 125 -11.05 8.77 -13.96
N ARG A 126 -9.96 8.00 -13.76
CA ARG A 126 -10.00 6.62 -13.25
C ARG A 126 -10.60 6.55 -11.84
N LYS A 127 -10.13 7.42 -10.93
CA LYS A 127 -10.59 7.44 -9.54
C LYS A 127 -12.10 7.66 -9.44
N ARG A 128 -12.67 8.51 -10.29
CA ARG A 128 -14.12 8.81 -10.30
C ARG A 128 -14.99 7.60 -10.63
N LEU A 129 -14.49 6.62 -11.37
CA LEU A 129 -15.25 5.42 -11.72
C LEU A 129 -15.63 4.59 -10.48
N ILE A 130 -14.75 4.54 -9.49
CA ILE A 130 -14.84 3.61 -8.36
C ILE A 130 -14.85 4.29 -6.97
N SER A 131 -14.69 5.63 -6.91
CA SER A 131 -14.59 6.34 -5.61
C SER A 131 -15.85 6.22 -4.75
N ASN A 132 -17.02 6.08 -5.37
CA ASN A 132 -18.27 5.91 -4.64
C ASN A 132 -18.28 4.61 -3.83
N VAL A 133 -17.94 3.49 -4.47
CA VAL A 133 -17.95 2.17 -3.81
C VAL A 133 -16.88 2.06 -2.72
N TYR A 134 -15.79 2.82 -2.77
CA TYR A 134 -14.79 2.91 -1.71
C TYR A 134 -15.11 3.99 -0.65
N SER A 135 -16.26 4.66 -0.73
CA SER A 135 -16.67 5.62 0.29
C SER A 135 -17.08 4.93 1.59
N LYS A 136 -16.80 5.58 2.72
CA LYS A 136 -17.15 5.06 4.05
C LYS A 136 -18.65 4.77 4.18
N SER A 137 -19.48 5.67 3.64
CA SER A 137 -20.94 5.52 3.68
C SER A 137 -21.40 4.28 2.90
N TYR A 138 -20.87 4.05 1.72
CA TYR A 138 -21.21 2.88 0.91
C TYR A 138 -20.81 1.58 1.63
N ILE A 139 -19.57 1.45 2.07
CA ILE A 139 -19.05 0.27 2.77
C ILE A 139 -19.90 -0.07 4.01
N GLN A 140 -20.25 0.95 4.81
CA GLN A 140 -21.02 0.76 6.05
C GLN A 140 -22.51 0.48 5.82
N SER A 141 -23.05 0.75 4.63
CA SER A 141 -24.47 0.57 4.33
C SER A 141 -24.76 -0.55 3.34
N SER A 142 -23.74 -1.10 2.66
CA SER A 142 -23.90 -2.14 1.64
C SER A 142 -24.26 -3.50 2.27
N PRO A 143 -25.44 -4.07 1.92
CA PRO A 143 -25.78 -5.42 2.34
C PRO A 143 -24.83 -6.49 1.84
N ALA A 144 -24.27 -6.29 0.63
CA ALA A 144 -23.30 -7.22 0.04
C ALA A 144 -22.01 -7.27 0.85
N VAL A 145 -21.45 -6.11 1.25
CA VAL A 145 -20.27 -6.04 2.13
C VAL A 145 -20.54 -6.77 3.45
N GLY A 146 -21.73 -6.56 4.04
CA GLY A 146 -22.12 -7.26 5.27
C GLY A 146 -22.18 -8.76 5.10
N ALA A 147 -22.80 -9.26 4.03
CA ALA A 147 -22.94 -10.68 3.75
C ALA A 147 -21.59 -11.35 3.42
N GLN A 148 -20.74 -10.70 2.60
CA GLN A 148 -19.37 -11.15 2.30
C GLN A 148 -18.53 -11.25 3.56
N SER A 149 -18.53 -10.18 4.38
CA SER A 149 -17.80 -10.15 5.64
C SER A 149 -18.26 -11.23 6.61
N HIS A 150 -19.58 -11.46 6.71
CA HIS A 150 -20.15 -12.53 7.54
C HIS A 150 -19.60 -13.91 7.13
N GLU A 151 -19.65 -14.24 5.84
CA GLU A 151 -19.18 -15.54 5.35
C GLU A 151 -17.66 -15.70 5.55
N ILE A 152 -16.86 -14.67 5.23
CA ILE A 152 -15.41 -14.76 5.41
C ILE A 152 -15.04 -14.96 6.88
N LEU A 153 -15.72 -14.27 7.80
CA LEU A 153 -15.39 -14.35 9.22
C LEU A 153 -15.93 -15.63 9.87
N TYR A 154 -17.23 -15.92 9.71
CA TYR A 154 -17.87 -17.03 10.39
C TYR A 154 -17.82 -18.34 9.61
N GLY A 155 -17.84 -18.29 8.29
CA GLY A 155 -17.73 -19.48 7.42
C GLY A 155 -16.31 -19.95 7.19
N ARG A 156 -15.30 -19.05 7.26
CA ARG A 156 -13.92 -19.39 6.89
C ARG A 156 -12.91 -19.14 8.01
N LEU A 157 -12.75 -17.91 8.53
CA LEU A 157 -11.68 -17.54 9.48
C LEU A 157 -11.87 -18.18 10.86
N LEU A 158 -13.03 -17.96 11.51
CA LEU A 158 -13.26 -18.45 12.86
C LEU A 158 -13.28 -19.99 12.97
N PRO A 159 -13.77 -20.77 11.97
CA PRO A 159 -13.60 -22.22 11.95
C PRO A 159 -12.13 -22.68 11.97
N ILE A 160 -11.24 -22.02 11.24
CA ILE A 160 -9.79 -22.32 11.25
C ILE A 160 -9.23 -22.09 12.65
N LEU A 161 -9.53 -20.94 13.26
CA LEU A 161 -9.06 -20.62 14.62
C LEU A 161 -9.65 -21.57 15.68
N LYS A 162 -10.92 -21.96 15.53
CA LYS A 162 -11.56 -22.96 16.40
C LYS A 162 -10.87 -24.32 16.31
N ALA A 163 -10.47 -24.74 15.11
CA ALA A 163 -9.74 -25.99 14.92
C ALA A 163 -8.36 -25.96 15.57
N SER A 164 -7.67 -24.81 15.60
CA SER A 164 -6.35 -24.66 16.23
C SER A 164 -6.38 -24.73 17.77
N VAL A 165 -7.54 -24.58 18.39
CA VAL A 165 -7.74 -24.65 19.86
C VAL A 165 -8.21 -26.04 20.31
N SER A 166 -8.48 -26.97 19.38
CA SER A 166 -9.05 -28.28 19.72
C SER A 166 -8.09 -29.14 20.56
N PRO A 167 -8.56 -29.73 21.71
CA PRO A 167 -7.73 -30.55 22.59
C PRO A 167 -7.13 -31.79 21.92
N SER A 168 -7.75 -32.29 20.83
CA SER A 168 -7.29 -33.47 20.10
C SER A 168 -5.97 -33.29 19.35
N GLN A 169 -5.53 -32.06 19.15
CA GLN A 169 -4.31 -31.76 18.41
C GLN A 169 -3.18 -31.17 19.29
N GLY A 170 -3.42 -30.92 20.59
CA GLY A 170 -2.49 -30.24 21.49
C GLY A 170 -2.47 -28.72 21.25
N PRO A 171 -1.70 -27.95 22.04
CA PRO A 171 -1.59 -26.51 21.86
C PRO A 171 -0.73 -26.20 20.63
N HIS A 172 -1.37 -26.05 19.47
CA HIS A 172 -0.67 -25.72 18.24
C HIS A 172 -0.50 -24.22 18.06
N ALA A 173 0.74 -23.81 17.72
CA ALA A 173 1.03 -22.49 17.24
C ALA A 173 0.48 -22.32 15.82
N THR A 174 -0.21 -21.22 15.59
CA THR A 174 -0.79 -20.88 14.29
C THR A 174 -0.01 -19.73 13.68
N ASP A 175 0.46 -19.88 12.45
CA ASP A 175 1.06 -18.78 11.70
C ASP A 175 -0.03 -17.80 11.26
N VAL A 176 -0.19 -16.73 12.04
CA VAL A 176 -1.21 -15.70 11.76
C VAL A 176 -0.81 -14.78 10.62
N TYR A 177 0.48 -14.64 10.28
CA TYR A 177 0.90 -13.89 9.10
C TYR A 177 0.24 -14.45 7.83
N SER A 178 0.41 -15.75 7.58
CA SER A 178 -0.20 -16.43 6.45
C SER A 178 -1.73 -16.35 6.46
N ILE A 179 -2.37 -16.49 7.64
CA ILE A 179 -3.83 -16.40 7.78
C ILE A 179 -4.35 -15.00 7.49
N PHE A 180 -3.68 -13.94 7.98
CA PHE A 180 -4.12 -12.58 7.71
C PHE A 180 -3.93 -12.20 6.24
N MET A 181 -2.84 -12.64 5.60
CA MET A 181 -2.69 -12.48 4.15
C MET A 181 -3.82 -13.16 3.36
N ALA A 182 -4.26 -14.35 3.82
CA ALA A 182 -5.40 -15.04 3.21
C ALA A 182 -6.74 -14.34 3.48
N ALA A 183 -6.98 -13.90 4.70
CA ALA A 183 -8.22 -13.23 5.07
C ALA A 183 -8.41 -11.93 4.28
N THR A 184 -7.38 -11.09 4.21
CA THR A 184 -7.42 -9.83 3.46
C THR A 184 -7.53 -10.05 1.95
N MET A 185 -6.91 -11.12 1.41
CA MET A 185 -7.13 -11.53 0.02
C MET A 185 -8.60 -11.89 -0.23
N ASP A 186 -9.19 -12.72 0.63
CA ASP A 186 -10.59 -13.12 0.49
C ASP A 186 -11.53 -11.90 0.63
N PHE A 187 -11.25 -10.98 1.55
CA PHE A 187 -12.02 -9.73 1.68
C PHE A 187 -11.97 -8.89 0.40
N ILE A 188 -10.79 -8.56 -0.11
CA ILE A 188 -10.68 -7.72 -1.30
C ILE A 188 -11.17 -8.42 -2.57
N ALA A 189 -10.88 -9.70 -2.75
CA ALA A 189 -11.34 -10.44 -3.92
C ALA A 189 -12.86 -10.62 -3.93
N CYS A 190 -13.49 -10.92 -2.79
CA CYS A 190 -14.95 -10.97 -2.70
C CYS A 190 -15.59 -9.59 -2.90
N TYR A 191 -14.99 -8.52 -2.41
CA TYR A 191 -15.44 -7.16 -2.65
C TYR A 191 -15.40 -6.76 -4.13
N ILE A 192 -14.39 -7.22 -4.85
CA ILE A 192 -14.23 -6.96 -6.28
C ILE A 192 -15.19 -7.84 -7.10
N PHE A 193 -15.15 -9.16 -6.91
CA PHE A 193 -15.74 -10.17 -7.80
C PHE A 193 -17.02 -10.83 -7.27
N GLY A 194 -17.44 -10.54 -6.03
CA GLY A 194 -18.48 -11.30 -5.34
C GLY A 194 -17.95 -12.57 -4.67
N LEU A 195 -18.71 -13.13 -3.74
CA LEU A 195 -18.28 -14.29 -2.94
C LEU A 195 -18.05 -15.54 -3.78
N GLY A 196 -18.93 -15.81 -4.74
CA GLY A 196 -18.87 -17.01 -5.61
C GLY A 196 -17.75 -16.96 -6.66
N HIS A 197 -17.24 -15.78 -7.00
CA HIS A 197 -16.22 -15.60 -8.02
C HIS A 197 -14.88 -15.08 -7.47
N GLY A 198 -14.87 -14.65 -6.20
CA GLY A 198 -13.66 -14.23 -5.49
C GLY A 198 -12.78 -15.43 -5.09
N THR A 199 -11.87 -15.18 -4.16
CA THR A 199 -10.96 -16.22 -3.65
C THR A 199 -11.50 -16.89 -2.40
N ASN A 200 -10.89 -18.06 -2.07
CA ASN A 200 -11.03 -18.72 -0.78
C ASN A 200 -9.66 -19.19 -0.28
N PHE A 201 -8.75 -18.24 -0.08
CA PHE A 201 -7.38 -18.51 0.38
C PHE A 201 -7.34 -19.00 1.83
N LEU A 202 -8.33 -18.63 2.63
CA LEU A 202 -8.50 -19.22 3.97
C LEU A 202 -8.73 -20.72 3.89
N GLY A 203 -9.54 -21.18 2.95
CA GLY A 203 -9.86 -22.62 2.76
C GLY A 203 -8.78 -23.39 2.01
N ASP A 204 -8.07 -22.76 1.08
CA ASP A 204 -7.03 -23.40 0.25
C ASP A 204 -5.62 -22.99 0.70
N LYS A 205 -5.12 -23.70 1.72
CA LYS A 205 -3.80 -23.44 2.28
C LYS A 205 -2.67 -23.62 1.27
N ALA A 206 -2.72 -24.67 0.44
CA ALA A 206 -1.64 -24.98 -0.50
C ALA A 206 -1.52 -23.90 -1.57
N TYR A 207 -2.65 -23.45 -2.12
CA TYR A 207 -2.64 -22.39 -3.13
C TYR A 207 -2.26 -21.03 -2.53
N ARG A 208 -2.71 -20.73 -1.32
CA ARG A 208 -2.31 -19.52 -0.58
C ARG A 208 -0.80 -19.43 -0.40
N GLU A 209 -0.15 -20.50 0.05
CA GLU A 209 1.30 -20.55 0.26
C GLU A 209 2.04 -20.35 -1.07
N HIS A 210 1.63 -21.04 -2.13
CA HIS A 210 2.18 -20.83 -3.47
C HIS A 210 2.03 -19.38 -3.95
N PHE A 211 0.86 -18.78 -3.79
CA PHE A 211 0.62 -17.38 -4.16
C PHE A 211 1.54 -16.42 -3.39
N LEU A 212 1.73 -16.63 -2.10
CA LEU A 212 2.63 -15.80 -1.28
C LEU A 212 4.09 -15.90 -1.74
N GLU A 213 4.54 -17.09 -2.14
CA GLU A 213 5.88 -17.28 -2.73
C GLU A 213 6.04 -16.51 -4.06
N LEU A 214 5.06 -16.58 -4.95
CA LEU A 214 5.06 -15.81 -6.20
C LEU A 214 5.09 -14.31 -5.94
N TYR A 215 4.26 -13.85 -5.00
CA TYR A 215 4.16 -12.44 -4.66
C TYR A 215 5.45 -11.89 -4.02
N LYS A 216 6.08 -12.68 -3.14
CA LYS A 216 7.39 -12.37 -2.60
C LYS A 216 8.44 -12.25 -3.70
N ALA A 217 8.48 -13.22 -4.62
CA ALA A 217 9.37 -13.22 -5.76
C ALA A 217 9.26 -11.94 -6.60
N ARG A 218 8.04 -11.47 -6.85
CA ARG A 218 7.75 -10.21 -7.55
C ARG A 218 8.34 -9.01 -6.82
N ASN A 219 8.11 -8.89 -5.52
CA ASN A 219 8.48 -7.72 -4.74
C ASN A 219 10.00 -7.60 -4.52
N ASP A 220 10.66 -8.70 -4.19
CA ASP A 220 12.09 -8.72 -3.90
C ASP A 220 12.95 -8.39 -5.12
N SER A 221 12.43 -8.60 -6.33
CA SER A 221 13.13 -8.36 -7.59
C SER A 221 12.83 -7.01 -8.25
N GLY A 222 11.94 -6.19 -7.66
CA GLY A 222 11.44 -4.95 -8.27
C GLY A 222 12.44 -3.80 -8.37
N TYR A 223 13.52 -3.82 -7.59
CA TYR A 223 14.48 -2.70 -7.48
C TYR A 223 15.03 -2.22 -8.83
N TYR A 224 15.50 -3.14 -9.68
CA TYR A 224 16.15 -2.78 -10.95
C TYR A 224 15.18 -2.16 -11.94
N ASP A 225 13.98 -2.69 -12.08
CA ASP A 225 12.95 -2.15 -12.98
C ASP A 225 12.46 -0.79 -12.49
N GLN A 226 12.44 -0.58 -11.19
CA GLN A 226 11.91 0.63 -10.55
C GLN A 226 12.94 1.77 -10.51
N GLU A 227 14.17 1.52 -10.10
CA GLU A 227 15.21 2.57 -9.93
C GLU A 227 16.13 2.72 -11.13
N LEU A 228 16.30 1.67 -11.94
CA LEU A 228 17.21 1.62 -13.08
C LEU A 228 16.54 1.11 -14.38
N PRO A 229 15.33 1.60 -14.74
CA PRO A 229 14.52 1.03 -15.82
C PRO A 229 15.23 1.02 -17.19
N GLN A 230 16.04 2.03 -17.50
CA GLN A 230 16.77 2.11 -18.77
C GLN A 230 17.92 1.08 -18.82
N LEU A 231 18.64 0.94 -17.72
CA LEU A 231 19.71 -0.08 -17.61
C LEU A 231 19.12 -1.48 -17.71
N THR A 232 18.01 -1.74 -17.03
CA THR A 232 17.33 -3.04 -17.06
C THR A 232 16.87 -3.40 -18.47
N LYS A 233 16.27 -2.44 -19.20
CA LYS A 233 15.89 -2.62 -20.62
C LYS A 233 17.09 -2.91 -21.51
N LEU A 234 18.19 -2.20 -21.33
CA LEU A 234 19.43 -2.42 -22.09
C LEU A 234 20.01 -3.81 -21.81
N CYS A 235 20.13 -4.18 -20.54
CA CYS A 235 20.65 -5.48 -20.13
C CYS A 235 19.78 -6.65 -20.65
N ARG A 236 18.46 -6.51 -20.61
CA ARG A 236 17.53 -7.49 -21.22
C ARG A 236 17.78 -7.65 -22.74
N LYS A 237 17.98 -6.54 -23.47
CA LYS A 237 18.31 -6.58 -24.92
C LYS A 237 19.64 -7.28 -25.21
N LEU A 238 20.60 -7.15 -24.29
CA LEU A 238 21.92 -7.79 -24.41
C LEU A 238 21.94 -9.24 -23.89
N GLY A 239 20.80 -9.78 -23.43
CA GLY A 239 20.71 -11.12 -22.88
C GLY A 239 21.32 -11.27 -21.48
N ILE A 240 21.55 -10.15 -20.76
CA ILE A 240 22.12 -10.10 -19.40
C ILE A 240 21.00 -9.65 -18.44
N PRO A 241 20.12 -10.54 -17.96
CA PRO A 241 19.03 -10.16 -17.08
C PRO A 241 19.56 -9.72 -15.70
N LEU A 242 19.17 -8.53 -15.24
CA LEU A 242 19.44 -8.05 -13.87
C LEU A 242 18.48 -8.67 -12.85
N CYS A 243 17.27 -9.02 -13.30
CA CYS A 243 16.29 -9.73 -12.48
C CYS A 243 16.36 -11.23 -12.78
N PRO A 244 16.21 -12.09 -11.77
CA PRO A 244 16.18 -13.54 -11.98
C PRO A 244 14.98 -13.95 -12.85
N LYS A 245 15.17 -14.94 -13.73
CA LYS A 245 14.10 -15.45 -14.60
C LYS A 245 12.89 -16.00 -13.84
N TRP A 246 13.09 -16.49 -12.63
CA TRP A 246 12.00 -16.98 -11.79
C TRP A 246 11.08 -15.84 -11.32
N ALA A 247 11.59 -14.61 -11.15
CA ALA A 247 10.77 -13.44 -10.83
C ALA A 247 9.88 -13.02 -12.02
N ASP A 248 10.43 -13.06 -13.25
CA ASP A 248 9.63 -12.81 -14.46
C ASP A 248 8.51 -13.88 -14.60
N LYS A 249 8.82 -15.16 -14.32
CA LYS A 249 7.83 -16.24 -14.31
C LYS A 249 6.75 -16.02 -13.25
N ALA A 250 7.14 -15.64 -12.03
CA ALA A 250 6.19 -15.34 -10.96
C ALA A 250 5.25 -14.17 -11.33
N ASN A 251 5.78 -13.11 -11.94
CA ASN A 251 4.96 -12.00 -12.43
C ASN A 251 3.95 -12.43 -13.49
N LEU A 252 4.37 -13.31 -14.42
CA LEU A 252 3.48 -13.84 -15.45
C LEU A 252 2.37 -14.67 -14.83
N GLU A 253 2.69 -15.60 -13.93
CA GLU A 253 1.72 -16.48 -13.28
C GLU A 253 0.71 -15.71 -12.44
N LEU A 254 1.15 -14.70 -11.67
CA LEU A 254 0.25 -13.79 -10.95
C LEU A 254 -0.68 -13.02 -11.90
N GLY A 255 -0.15 -12.57 -13.05
CA GLY A 255 -0.93 -11.90 -14.07
C GLY A 255 -1.97 -12.84 -14.69
N GLU A 256 -1.60 -14.06 -15.07
CA GLU A 256 -2.51 -15.07 -15.61
C GLU A 256 -3.60 -15.46 -14.62
N TRP A 257 -3.26 -15.56 -13.34
CA TRP A 257 -4.23 -15.81 -12.28
C TRP A 257 -5.31 -14.72 -12.20
N CYS A 258 -4.92 -13.45 -12.15
CA CYS A 258 -5.89 -12.35 -12.09
C CYS A 258 -6.70 -12.22 -13.38
N TRP A 259 -6.06 -12.44 -14.55
CA TRP A 259 -6.76 -12.52 -15.83
C TRP A 259 -7.83 -13.61 -15.84
N GLY A 260 -7.53 -14.77 -15.23
CA GLY A 260 -8.48 -15.87 -15.07
C GLY A 260 -9.71 -15.49 -14.23
N LEU A 261 -9.54 -14.69 -13.16
CA LEU A 261 -10.67 -14.15 -12.39
C LEU A 261 -11.53 -13.20 -13.25
N CYS A 262 -10.89 -12.30 -14.00
CA CYS A 262 -11.61 -11.39 -14.90
C CYS A 262 -12.37 -12.15 -16.01
N ALA A 263 -11.78 -13.18 -16.60
CA ALA A 263 -12.42 -13.99 -17.64
C ALA A 263 -13.64 -14.78 -17.10
N LYS A 264 -13.59 -15.27 -15.86
CA LYS A 264 -14.75 -15.90 -15.21
C LYS A 264 -15.90 -14.91 -15.05
N MET A 265 -15.60 -13.67 -14.67
CA MET A 265 -16.63 -12.62 -14.54
C MET A 265 -17.27 -12.27 -15.89
N GLU A 266 -16.48 -12.12 -16.96
CA GLU A 266 -17.00 -11.88 -18.31
C GLU A 266 -17.95 -13.02 -18.74
N GLY A 267 -17.53 -14.28 -18.60
CA GLY A 267 -18.37 -15.42 -18.94
C GLY A 267 -19.66 -15.50 -18.12
N TYR A 268 -19.63 -15.09 -16.85
CA TYR A 268 -20.81 -14.99 -16.00
C TYR A 268 -21.80 -13.93 -16.56
N PHE A 269 -21.33 -12.73 -16.87
CA PHE A 269 -22.18 -11.66 -17.40
C PHE A 269 -22.76 -11.99 -18.76
N ASP A 270 -22.00 -12.61 -19.66
CA ASP A 270 -22.50 -13.06 -20.96
C ASP A 270 -23.65 -14.07 -20.80
N SER A 271 -23.55 -14.98 -19.79
CA SER A 271 -24.60 -15.97 -19.51
C SER A 271 -25.87 -15.36 -18.87
N VAL A 272 -25.72 -14.26 -18.13
CA VAL A 272 -26.83 -13.59 -17.44
C VAL A 272 -27.63 -12.68 -18.37
N ASN A 273 -26.99 -12.09 -19.39
CA ASN A 273 -27.67 -11.23 -20.36
C ASN A 273 -28.72 -11.96 -21.23
N ASP A 274 -28.61 -13.31 -21.33
CA ASP A 274 -29.57 -14.13 -22.06
C ASP A 274 -30.77 -14.61 -21.21
N ASN A 275 -30.68 -14.50 -19.87
CA ASN A 275 -31.76 -14.84 -18.94
C ASN A 275 -31.78 -13.83 -17.79
N GLU A 276 -32.95 -13.54 -17.20
CA GLU A 276 -32.99 -12.76 -15.96
C GLU A 276 -31.95 -13.32 -14.95
N PRO A 277 -31.11 -12.44 -14.35
CA PRO A 277 -30.10 -12.93 -13.42
C PRO A 277 -30.82 -13.78 -12.37
N PRO A 278 -30.36 -15.02 -12.08
CA PRO A 278 -30.85 -15.72 -10.91
C PRO A 278 -30.67 -14.74 -9.76
N ALA A 279 -31.66 -14.64 -8.87
CA ALA A 279 -31.56 -13.81 -7.69
C ALA A 279 -30.36 -14.32 -6.89
N GLY A 280 -29.16 -13.89 -7.31
CA GLY A 280 -27.86 -14.28 -6.72
C GLY A 280 -27.89 -13.88 -5.27
N ALA A 281 -27.29 -14.69 -4.41
CA ALA A 281 -27.14 -14.32 -3.01
C ALA A 281 -26.54 -12.92 -2.94
N VAL A 282 -27.02 -12.06 -2.04
CA VAL A 282 -26.50 -10.68 -1.86
C VAL A 282 -24.98 -10.65 -1.74
N ALA A 283 -24.37 -11.71 -1.20
CA ALA A 283 -22.93 -11.88 -1.08
C ALA A 283 -22.20 -12.03 -2.43
N ASP A 284 -22.88 -12.44 -3.49
CA ASP A 284 -22.28 -12.65 -4.82
C ASP A 284 -22.22 -11.37 -5.66
N GLN A 285 -22.68 -10.25 -5.13
CA GLN A 285 -22.57 -8.96 -5.82
C GLN A 285 -21.12 -8.53 -6.01
N SER A 286 -20.72 -8.31 -7.27
CA SER A 286 -19.39 -7.86 -7.69
C SER A 286 -19.25 -6.34 -7.65
N ILE A 287 -18.95 -5.78 -6.48
CA ILE A 287 -19.10 -4.34 -6.24
C ILE A 287 -18.14 -3.47 -7.07
N VAL A 288 -16.85 -3.79 -7.04
CA VAL A 288 -15.84 -2.97 -7.74
C VAL A 288 -15.83 -3.28 -9.23
N TRP A 289 -16.00 -4.55 -9.61
CA TRP A 289 -16.11 -4.96 -11.00
C TRP A 289 -17.24 -4.21 -11.71
N ASP A 290 -18.44 -4.24 -11.15
CA ASP A 290 -19.63 -3.59 -11.73
C ASP A 290 -19.41 -2.09 -11.90
N ALA A 291 -18.92 -1.42 -10.85
CA ALA A 291 -18.65 0.02 -10.89
C ALA A 291 -17.61 0.39 -11.95
N LEU A 292 -16.55 -0.41 -12.09
CA LEU A 292 -15.47 -0.16 -13.04
C LEU A 292 -15.91 -0.40 -14.49
N VAL A 293 -16.54 -1.55 -14.77
CA VAL A 293 -16.98 -1.93 -16.12
C VAL A 293 -18.05 -0.97 -16.63
N GLN A 294 -19.10 -0.73 -15.85
CA GLN A 294 -20.15 0.23 -16.20
C GLN A 294 -19.60 1.64 -16.41
N GLY A 295 -18.72 2.08 -15.52
CA GLY A 295 -18.10 3.40 -15.63
C GLY A 295 -17.23 3.56 -16.87
N LEU A 296 -16.46 2.54 -17.27
CA LEU A 296 -15.65 2.57 -18.49
C LEU A 296 -16.51 2.51 -19.75
N GLN A 297 -17.55 1.66 -19.79
CA GLN A 297 -18.48 1.55 -20.89
C GLN A 297 -19.23 2.87 -21.13
N HIS A 298 -19.77 3.47 -20.07
CA HIS A 298 -20.47 4.76 -20.13
C HIS A 298 -19.57 5.86 -20.68
N ARG A 299 -18.35 5.96 -20.17
CA ARG A 299 -17.37 6.94 -20.63
C ARG A 299 -16.92 6.69 -22.08
N SER A 300 -16.81 5.44 -22.50
CA SER A 300 -16.49 5.09 -23.88
C SER A 300 -17.59 5.56 -24.85
N THR A 301 -18.86 5.44 -24.44
CA THR A 301 -20.00 5.89 -25.23
C THR A 301 -20.09 7.42 -25.28
N ASP A 302 -19.91 8.09 -24.11
CA ASP A 302 -20.12 9.53 -24.00
C ASP A 302 -18.97 10.37 -24.54
N GLU A 303 -17.71 9.99 -24.23
CA GLU A 303 -16.52 10.78 -24.54
C GLU A 303 -15.74 10.21 -25.75
N GLY A 304 -15.73 8.88 -25.91
CA GLY A 304 -15.02 8.18 -26.98
C GLY A 304 -13.54 8.62 -27.12
N PRO A 305 -13.08 8.89 -28.35
CA PRO A 305 -11.69 9.31 -28.59
C PRO A 305 -11.27 10.65 -27.95
N SER A 306 -12.22 11.48 -27.52
CA SER A 306 -11.93 12.75 -26.86
C SER A 306 -11.58 12.61 -25.38
N SER A 307 -11.79 11.43 -24.79
CA SER A 307 -11.49 11.17 -23.40
C SER A 307 -9.99 11.17 -23.13
N VAL A 308 -9.57 11.74 -22.00
CA VAL A 308 -8.19 11.66 -21.49
C VAL A 308 -7.76 10.21 -21.19
N MET A 309 -8.72 9.29 -21.10
CA MET A 309 -8.48 7.87 -20.87
C MET A 309 -8.39 7.06 -22.17
N PHE A 310 -8.72 7.64 -23.33
CA PHE A 310 -8.87 6.87 -24.57
C PHE A 310 -7.59 6.13 -24.97
N PRO A 311 -6.39 6.75 -25.00
CA PRO A 311 -5.19 6.07 -25.48
C PRO A 311 -4.83 4.82 -24.69
N ASN A 312 -5.07 4.85 -23.37
CA ASN A 312 -4.60 3.82 -22.43
C ASN A 312 -5.70 2.85 -21.99
N ASN A 313 -6.96 3.27 -21.98
CA ASN A 313 -8.05 2.52 -21.34
C ASN A 313 -9.22 2.23 -22.26
N LEU A 314 -9.78 3.27 -22.89
CA LEU A 314 -11.01 3.09 -23.67
C LEU A 314 -10.74 2.40 -25.02
N SER A 315 -9.51 2.43 -25.52
CA SER A 315 -9.09 1.66 -26.70
C SER A 315 -9.11 0.14 -26.45
N ASN A 316 -8.96 -0.29 -25.18
CA ASN A 316 -9.05 -1.68 -24.78
C ASN A 316 -9.56 -1.78 -23.33
N ILE A 317 -10.88 -1.77 -23.17
CA ILE A 317 -11.57 -1.79 -21.87
C ILE A 317 -11.19 -3.03 -21.07
N ARG A 318 -11.11 -4.20 -21.70
CA ARG A 318 -10.79 -5.47 -21.04
C ARG A 318 -9.42 -5.44 -20.34
N LEU A 319 -8.38 -4.99 -21.05
CA LEU A 319 -7.04 -4.82 -20.46
C LEU A 319 -7.04 -3.78 -19.34
N SER A 320 -7.82 -2.72 -19.49
CA SER A 320 -7.92 -1.66 -18.48
C SER A 320 -8.58 -2.14 -17.21
N VAL A 321 -9.65 -2.93 -17.32
CA VAL A 321 -10.30 -3.59 -16.18
C VAL A 321 -9.33 -4.53 -15.50
N ALA A 322 -8.68 -5.42 -16.23
CA ALA A 322 -7.74 -6.38 -15.67
C ALA A 322 -6.55 -5.70 -14.98
N SER A 323 -6.00 -4.63 -15.58
CA SER A 323 -4.90 -3.86 -14.99
C SER A 323 -5.29 -3.19 -13.68
N GLU A 324 -6.48 -2.59 -13.62
CA GLU A 324 -6.99 -1.93 -12.43
C GLU A 324 -7.26 -2.93 -11.31
N LEU A 325 -7.93 -4.05 -11.63
CA LEU A 325 -8.31 -5.03 -10.61
C LEU A 325 -7.11 -5.83 -10.08
N PHE A 326 -6.09 -6.06 -10.91
CA PHE A 326 -4.85 -6.67 -10.44
C PHE A 326 -4.14 -5.80 -9.40
N ASP A 327 -4.06 -4.48 -9.65
CA ASP A 327 -3.53 -3.53 -8.66
C ASP A 327 -4.34 -3.55 -7.36
N HIS A 328 -5.67 -3.52 -7.45
CA HIS A 328 -6.56 -3.53 -6.29
C HIS A 328 -6.43 -4.79 -5.43
N VAL A 329 -6.38 -5.95 -6.07
CA VAL A 329 -6.24 -7.24 -5.35
C VAL A 329 -4.92 -7.29 -4.60
N LEU A 330 -3.80 -6.96 -5.26
CA LEU A 330 -2.47 -7.00 -4.63
C LEU A 330 -2.34 -5.95 -3.52
N ALA A 331 -2.84 -4.73 -3.75
CA ALA A 331 -2.79 -3.65 -2.77
C ALA A 331 -3.65 -3.95 -1.54
N GLY A 332 -4.83 -4.53 -1.72
CA GLY A 332 -5.76 -4.84 -0.62
C GLY A 332 -5.29 -6.00 0.25
N GLN A 333 -4.60 -6.98 -0.34
CA GLN A 333 -4.11 -8.15 0.38
C GLN A 333 -2.99 -7.80 1.37
N GLU A 334 -1.84 -7.39 0.87
CA GLU A 334 -0.61 -7.33 1.67
C GLU A 334 -0.68 -6.24 2.73
N THR A 335 -1.19 -5.07 2.37
CA THR A 335 -1.13 -3.91 3.27
C THR A 335 -1.95 -4.11 4.54
N ALA A 336 -3.18 -4.59 4.43
CA ALA A 336 -4.04 -4.86 5.58
C ALA A 336 -3.56 -6.10 6.36
N GLY A 337 -3.06 -7.14 5.68
CA GLY A 337 -2.48 -8.34 6.30
C GLY A 337 -1.28 -8.02 7.17
N LEU A 338 -0.38 -7.13 6.73
CA LEU A 338 0.76 -6.65 7.52
C LEU A 338 0.29 -5.92 8.78
N VAL A 339 -0.66 -5.00 8.67
CA VAL A 339 -1.17 -4.25 9.82
C VAL A 339 -1.82 -5.19 10.83
N LEU A 340 -2.62 -6.15 10.39
CA LEU A 340 -3.24 -7.16 11.27
C LEU A 340 -2.20 -8.01 12.00
N THR A 341 -1.12 -8.36 11.32
CA THR A 341 0.00 -9.12 11.90
C THR A 341 0.66 -8.33 13.02
N TYR A 342 1.05 -7.08 12.76
CA TYR A 342 1.65 -6.20 13.78
C TYR A 342 0.68 -5.88 14.92
N LEU A 343 -0.59 -5.65 14.61
CA LEU A 343 -1.61 -5.37 15.62
C LEU A 343 -1.82 -6.56 16.55
N SER A 344 -1.93 -7.78 15.99
CA SER A 344 -2.08 -9.00 16.79
C SER A 344 -0.83 -9.28 17.62
N TRP A 345 0.36 -9.02 17.10
CA TRP A 345 1.60 -9.09 17.85
C TRP A 345 1.61 -8.15 19.06
N ARG A 346 1.24 -6.87 18.87
CA ARG A 346 1.15 -5.88 19.93
C ARG A 346 0.08 -6.22 20.98
N LEU A 347 -1.07 -6.69 20.55
CA LEU A 347 -2.12 -7.13 21.47
C LEU A 347 -1.70 -8.36 22.26
N SER A 348 -0.98 -9.30 21.64
CA SER A 348 -0.51 -10.53 22.31
C SER A 348 0.57 -10.29 23.37
N GLN A 349 1.19 -9.10 23.39
CA GLN A 349 2.13 -8.69 24.43
C GLN A 349 1.43 -8.30 25.75
N SER A 350 0.10 -8.07 25.76
CA SER A 350 -0.64 -7.64 26.95
C SER A 350 -2.02 -8.31 27.01
N VAL A 351 -2.14 -9.28 27.89
CA VAL A 351 -3.44 -9.95 28.17
C VAL A 351 -4.46 -8.95 28.72
N ASP A 352 -4.02 -8.02 29.57
CA ASP A 352 -4.91 -6.99 30.14
C ASP A 352 -5.50 -6.08 29.05
N LEU A 353 -4.72 -5.69 28.05
CA LEU A 353 -5.19 -4.91 26.91
C LEU A 353 -6.21 -5.72 26.10
N GLN A 354 -5.97 -7.02 25.89
CA GLN A 354 -6.94 -7.90 25.22
C GLN A 354 -8.26 -7.98 26.00
N HIS A 355 -8.21 -8.05 27.33
CA HIS A 355 -9.43 -8.03 28.19
C HIS A 355 -10.18 -6.72 28.08
N GLN A 356 -9.49 -5.57 28.10
CA GLN A 356 -10.10 -4.26 27.89
C GLN A 356 -10.77 -4.15 26.50
N LEU A 357 -10.06 -4.58 25.46
CA LEU A 357 -10.60 -4.58 24.09
C LEU A 357 -11.83 -5.48 23.99
N ARG A 358 -11.79 -6.68 24.57
CA ARG A 358 -12.93 -7.59 24.60
C ARG A 358 -14.13 -6.99 25.31
N ALA A 359 -13.93 -6.35 26.46
CA ALA A 359 -15.03 -5.68 27.18
C ALA A 359 -15.71 -4.62 26.30
N GLU A 360 -14.92 -3.84 25.54
CA GLU A 360 -15.47 -2.87 24.58
C GLU A 360 -16.22 -3.55 23.43
N LEU A 361 -15.69 -4.63 22.86
CA LEU A 361 -16.31 -5.37 21.76
C LEU A 361 -17.62 -6.06 22.16
N LEU A 362 -17.67 -6.64 23.37
CA LEU A 362 -18.85 -7.31 23.88
C LEU A 362 -19.98 -6.36 24.30
N ALA A 363 -19.69 -5.07 24.47
CA ALA A 363 -20.71 -4.06 24.69
C ALA A 363 -21.55 -3.74 23.45
N LEU A 364 -21.14 -4.19 22.26
CA LEU A 364 -21.94 -4.09 21.04
C LEU A 364 -23.15 -5.04 21.07
N VAL A 365 -24.27 -4.60 20.48
CA VAL A 365 -25.47 -5.43 20.35
C VAL A 365 -25.97 -5.35 18.90
N PRO A 366 -25.90 -6.47 18.14
CA PRO A 366 -25.24 -7.73 18.49
C PRO A 366 -23.71 -7.58 18.53
N ASN A 367 -23.04 -8.43 19.28
CA ASN A 367 -21.59 -8.57 19.28
C ASN A 367 -21.16 -9.80 18.47
N MET A 368 -19.84 -10.03 18.34
CA MET A 368 -19.28 -11.11 17.51
C MET A 368 -18.91 -12.37 18.31
N GLN A 369 -19.34 -12.51 19.54
CA GLN A 369 -19.08 -13.70 20.35
C GLN A 369 -19.84 -14.92 19.80
N LEU A 370 -19.15 -16.05 19.65
CA LEU A 370 -19.73 -17.34 19.25
C LEU A 370 -20.45 -17.98 20.45
N ALA A 371 -21.75 -17.83 20.54
CA ALA A 371 -22.57 -18.51 21.53
C ALA A 371 -23.02 -19.88 21.00
N HIS A 372 -23.25 -20.86 21.92
CA HIS A 372 -23.52 -22.24 21.57
C HIS A 372 -24.82 -22.45 20.75
N ASP A 373 -25.82 -21.58 20.94
CA ASP A 373 -27.17 -21.77 20.38
C ASP A 373 -27.68 -20.59 19.52
N SER A 374 -26.86 -19.58 19.28
CA SER A 374 -27.27 -18.41 18.49
C SER A 374 -26.64 -18.40 17.11
N LYS A 375 -27.40 -17.95 16.10
CA LYS A 375 -26.82 -17.66 14.78
C LYS A 375 -25.78 -16.54 14.93
N PRO A 376 -24.58 -16.69 14.33
CA PRO A 376 -23.60 -15.64 14.30
C PRO A 376 -24.21 -14.34 13.74
N ALA A 377 -23.96 -13.23 14.40
CA ALA A 377 -24.50 -11.94 13.98
C ALA A 377 -23.39 -10.89 13.84
N MET A 378 -23.54 -9.99 12.88
CA MET A 378 -22.60 -8.90 12.67
C MET A 378 -23.04 -7.65 13.44
N PRO A 379 -22.13 -6.93 14.11
CA PRO A 379 -22.46 -5.65 14.74
C PRO A 379 -22.76 -4.60 13.69
N ASN A 380 -23.49 -3.57 14.10
CA ASN A 380 -23.68 -2.41 13.22
C ASN A 380 -22.34 -1.78 12.87
N PRO A 381 -21.98 -1.66 11.55
CA PRO A 381 -20.67 -1.16 11.14
C PRO A 381 -20.32 0.23 11.67
N LYS A 382 -21.32 1.11 11.83
CA LYS A 382 -21.12 2.46 12.37
C LYS A 382 -20.83 2.45 13.87
N GLN A 383 -21.38 1.47 14.61
CA GLN A 383 -21.08 1.33 16.05
C GLN A 383 -19.68 0.73 16.24
N LEU A 384 -19.34 -0.31 15.49
CA LEU A 384 -18.00 -0.90 15.50
C LEU A 384 -16.92 0.15 15.15
N ASP A 385 -17.18 0.97 14.15
CA ASP A 385 -16.23 2.00 13.72
C ASP A 385 -15.95 3.06 14.79
N LYS A 386 -16.89 3.30 15.68
CA LYS A 386 -16.80 4.30 16.76
C LYS A 386 -16.14 3.80 18.04
N LEU A 387 -15.81 2.52 18.16
CA LEU A 387 -15.18 1.96 19.35
C LEU A 387 -13.82 2.61 19.58
N PRO A 388 -13.61 3.31 20.72
CA PRO A 388 -12.42 4.13 20.91
C PRO A 388 -11.15 3.30 21.10
N LEU A 389 -11.19 2.20 21.84
CA LEU A 389 -10.00 1.37 22.07
C LEU A 389 -9.61 0.59 20.81
N LEU A 390 -10.58 -0.03 20.11
CA LEU A 390 -10.35 -0.69 18.83
C LEU A 390 -9.74 0.28 17.80
N HIS A 391 -10.26 1.50 17.74
CA HIS A 391 -9.71 2.54 16.86
C HIS A 391 -8.29 2.93 17.29
N ALA A 392 -8.03 3.12 18.56
CA ALA A 392 -6.75 3.55 19.09
C ALA A 392 -5.62 2.55 18.80
N VAL A 393 -5.85 1.27 19.07
CA VAL A 393 -4.83 0.23 18.80
C VAL A 393 -4.54 0.07 17.31
N LEU A 394 -5.57 0.20 16.45
CA LEU A 394 -5.39 0.15 15.00
C LEU A 394 -4.61 1.37 14.48
N MET A 395 -4.96 2.58 14.91
CA MET A 395 -4.29 3.80 14.44
C MET A 395 -2.83 3.85 14.88
N GLU A 396 -2.51 3.42 16.09
CA GLU A 396 -1.13 3.38 16.56
C GLU A 396 -0.30 2.33 15.80
N THR A 397 -0.91 1.19 15.47
CA THR A 397 -0.25 0.18 14.64
C THR A 397 0.01 0.71 13.23
N LEU A 398 -0.96 1.37 12.61
CA LEU A 398 -0.79 2.05 11.32
C LEU A 398 0.27 3.16 11.36
N ARG A 399 0.42 3.86 12.50
CA ARG A 399 1.46 4.88 12.67
C ARG A 399 2.84 4.26 12.74
N LEU A 400 3.08 3.34 13.65
CA LEU A 400 4.42 2.80 13.91
C LEU A 400 4.85 1.80 12.85
N HIS A 401 3.89 0.97 12.40
CA HIS A 401 4.09 -0.11 11.43
C HIS A 401 3.30 0.13 10.14
N ALA A 402 3.40 1.34 9.56
CA ALA A 402 2.78 1.64 8.28
C ALA A 402 3.17 0.57 7.24
N PRO A 403 2.22 0.00 6.48
CA PRO A 403 2.54 -1.09 5.54
C PRO A 403 3.33 -0.61 4.32
N ILE A 404 3.20 0.67 3.95
CA ILE A 404 4.04 1.33 2.95
C ILE A 404 4.74 2.51 3.63
N PRO A 405 5.85 2.24 4.37
CA PRO A 405 6.50 3.26 5.19
C PRO A 405 7.35 4.23 4.36
N GLY A 406 7.77 3.83 3.16
CA GLY A 406 8.80 4.45 2.36
C GLY A 406 8.37 5.67 1.55
N ALA A 407 9.31 6.14 0.75
CA ALA A 407 9.17 7.31 -0.10
C ALA A 407 8.07 7.14 -1.15
N GLN A 408 7.21 8.15 -1.29
CA GLN A 408 6.17 8.21 -2.32
C GLN A 408 6.49 9.33 -3.33
N PRO A 409 7.30 9.07 -4.36
CA PRO A 409 7.84 10.12 -5.22
C PRO A 409 6.78 10.84 -6.04
N ARG A 410 7.04 12.14 -6.23
CA ARG A 410 6.36 13.03 -7.15
C ARG A 410 7.41 13.74 -7.99
N GLU A 411 6.97 14.43 -9.03
CA GLU A 411 7.83 15.22 -9.91
C GLU A 411 7.35 16.67 -9.89
N THR A 412 8.29 17.60 -9.73
CA THR A 412 7.98 19.03 -9.77
C THR A 412 7.46 19.41 -11.14
N PRO A 413 6.48 20.34 -11.23
CA PRO A 413 5.91 20.78 -12.51
C PRO A 413 6.99 21.42 -13.42
N GLU A 414 6.80 21.36 -14.74
CA GLU A 414 7.76 21.86 -15.75
C GLU A 414 8.22 23.30 -15.49
N GLY A 415 7.33 24.18 -15.03
CA GLY A 415 7.67 25.56 -14.68
C GLY A 415 8.46 25.73 -13.39
N GLY A 416 8.78 24.62 -12.69
CA GLY A 416 9.38 24.66 -11.38
C GLY A 416 8.39 25.07 -10.28
N CYS A 417 8.86 25.10 -9.04
CA CYS A 417 8.06 25.50 -7.88
C CYS A 417 8.95 25.95 -6.72
N ARG A 418 8.32 26.36 -5.62
CA ARG A 418 9.00 26.55 -4.33
C ARG A 418 8.66 25.42 -3.37
N ILE A 419 9.67 24.90 -2.69
CA ILE A 419 9.54 23.93 -1.61
C ILE A 419 10.17 24.56 -0.37
N GLY A 420 9.33 24.98 0.58
CA GLY A 420 9.78 25.84 1.68
C GLY A 420 10.51 27.07 1.17
N PRO A 421 11.73 27.38 1.65
CA PRO A 421 12.51 28.55 1.21
C PRO A 421 13.22 28.35 -0.14
N TYR A 422 13.24 27.13 -0.69
CA TYR A 422 14.06 26.77 -1.85
C TYR A 422 13.28 26.84 -3.16
N ALA A 423 13.95 27.25 -4.24
CA ALA A 423 13.44 27.08 -5.60
C ALA A 423 13.82 25.69 -6.11
N ALA A 424 12.86 24.96 -6.66
CA ALA A 424 13.07 23.66 -7.31
C ALA A 424 12.71 23.80 -8.80
N PRO A 425 13.63 23.48 -9.74
CA PRO A 425 13.31 23.45 -11.16
C PRO A 425 12.31 22.32 -11.49
N GLY A 426 11.77 22.33 -12.71
CA GLY A 426 10.92 21.25 -13.20
C GLY A 426 11.67 19.92 -13.33
N GLY A 427 10.96 18.81 -13.18
CA GLY A 427 11.51 17.47 -13.33
C GLY A 427 12.35 16.98 -12.13
N VAL A 428 12.28 17.64 -10.98
CA VAL A 428 12.93 17.18 -9.74
C VAL A 428 12.02 16.12 -9.08
N ARG A 429 12.58 14.95 -8.81
CA ARG A 429 11.93 13.92 -8.00
C ARG A 429 11.90 14.37 -6.54
N ILE A 430 10.72 14.40 -5.93
CA ILE A 430 10.53 14.82 -4.54
C ILE A 430 9.63 13.83 -3.81
N ALA A 431 10.00 13.45 -2.59
CA ALA A 431 9.24 12.47 -1.83
C ALA A 431 9.17 12.76 -0.35
N ALA A 432 8.01 12.45 0.26
CA ALA A 432 7.84 12.24 1.69
C ALA A 432 7.66 10.75 1.97
N SER A 433 7.88 10.35 3.21
CA SER A 433 7.67 8.99 3.70
C SER A 433 6.83 8.97 4.97
N ALA A 434 5.93 8.00 5.10
CA ALA A 434 5.17 7.81 6.34
C ALA A 434 6.11 7.53 7.51
N TYR A 435 7.19 6.77 7.28
CA TYR A 435 8.18 6.46 8.30
C TYR A 435 8.72 7.70 9.01
N THR A 436 9.13 8.72 8.25
CA THR A 436 9.69 9.95 8.81
C THR A 436 8.61 10.84 9.43
N LEU A 437 7.45 11.00 8.75
CA LEU A 437 6.36 11.83 9.25
C LEU A 437 5.77 11.28 10.56
N HIS A 438 5.63 9.98 10.68
CA HIS A 438 5.10 9.31 11.87
C HIS A 438 6.08 9.31 13.07
N ARG A 439 7.32 9.76 12.86
CA ARG A 439 8.36 9.86 13.89
C ARG A 439 8.72 11.30 14.25
N ASP A 440 7.86 12.25 13.89
CA ASP A 440 7.98 13.62 14.37
C ASP A 440 7.67 13.68 15.87
N GLU A 441 8.64 14.11 16.68
CA GLU A 441 8.54 14.14 18.14
C GLU A 441 7.52 15.18 18.65
N GLY A 442 7.26 16.23 17.86
CA GLY A 442 6.26 17.24 18.19
C GLY A 442 4.83 16.74 18.05
N ALA A 443 4.58 15.86 17.06
CA ALA A 443 3.29 15.23 16.84
C ALA A 443 3.12 13.94 17.65
N PHE A 444 4.17 13.17 17.78
CA PHE A 444 4.20 11.85 18.44
C PHE A 444 5.36 11.78 19.46
N PRO A 445 5.19 12.29 20.68
CA PRO A 445 6.22 12.18 21.73
C PRO A 445 6.65 10.72 21.92
N LYS A 446 7.96 10.45 22.04
CA LYS A 446 8.55 9.09 22.07
C LYS A 446 8.08 8.24 20.88
N PRO A 447 8.40 8.63 19.66
CA PRO A 447 7.75 8.11 18.46
C PRO A 447 8.05 6.63 18.17
N GLU A 448 9.09 6.06 18.77
CA GLU A 448 9.42 4.63 18.62
C GLU A 448 8.64 3.72 19.59
N GLU A 449 7.97 4.28 20.60
CA GLU A 449 7.09 3.52 21.49
C GLU A 449 5.72 3.30 20.82
N TRP A 450 5.24 2.05 20.85
CA TRP A 450 3.86 1.75 20.47
C TRP A 450 2.94 2.11 21.65
N ASP A 451 2.27 3.25 21.56
CA ASP A 451 1.41 3.81 22.60
C ASP A 451 0.04 4.17 22.03
N TYR A 452 -0.89 3.23 22.08
CA TYR A 452 -2.25 3.41 21.61
C TYR A 452 -3.03 4.50 22.37
N THR A 453 -2.60 4.83 23.59
CA THR A 453 -3.30 5.81 24.42
C THR A 453 -3.29 7.21 23.79
N ARG A 454 -2.37 7.50 22.88
CA ARG A 454 -2.33 8.73 22.08
C ARG A 454 -3.63 8.99 21.32
N TRP A 455 -4.33 7.93 20.92
CA TRP A 455 -5.51 7.99 20.08
C TRP A 455 -6.81 7.93 20.88
N LEU A 456 -6.74 7.71 22.21
CA LEU A 456 -7.91 7.71 23.06
C LEU A 456 -8.45 9.14 23.24
N PRO A 457 -9.77 9.35 23.12
CA PRO A 457 -10.39 10.68 23.29
C PRO A 457 -10.10 11.36 24.63
N SER A 458 -9.89 10.55 25.68
CA SER A 458 -9.59 11.03 27.04
C SER A 458 -8.18 11.62 27.20
N ASN A 459 -7.22 11.23 26.33
CA ASN A 459 -5.80 11.48 26.54
C ASN A 459 -5.21 12.59 25.65
N ALA A 460 -6.06 13.30 24.93
CA ALA A 460 -5.62 14.39 24.07
C ALA A 460 -6.65 15.51 23.97
N ASN A 461 -6.21 16.74 24.01
CA ASN A 461 -7.04 17.88 23.67
C ASN A 461 -7.28 17.96 22.15
N ASP A 462 -8.17 18.86 21.71
CA ASP A 462 -8.56 18.99 20.31
C ASP A 462 -7.40 19.39 19.38
N GLU A 463 -6.48 20.22 19.88
CA GLU A 463 -5.31 20.66 19.11
C GLU A 463 -4.30 19.55 18.90
N GLU A 464 -4.00 18.78 19.93
CA GLU A 464 -3.15 17.60 19.84
C GLU A 464 -3.71 16.54 18.89
N ARG A 465 -5.03 16.29 18.96
CA ARG A 465 -5.71 15.39 18.02
C ARG A 465 -5.63 15.88 16.59
N ARG A 466 -5.85 17.18 16.34
CA ARG A 466 -5.71 17.79 15.00
C ARG A 466 -4.27 17.69 14.50
N THR A 467 -3.30 17.93 15.37
CA THR A 467 -1.87 17.81 15.01
C THR A 467 -1.53 16.39 14.63
N ARG A 468 -1.84 15.40 15.45
CA ARG A 468 -1.61 13.99 15.12
C ARG A 468 -2.27 13.58 13.81
N ASN A 469 -3.52 13.96 13.59
CA ASN A 469 -4.24 13.65 12.35
C ASN A 469 -3.61 14.29 11.11
N ARG A 470 -2.98 15.46 11.22
CA ARG A 470 -2.25 16.09 10.10
C ARG A 470 -0.96 15.33 9.77
N TRP A 471 -0.27 14.83 10.79
CA TRP A 471 0.98 14.09 10.64
C TRP A 471 0.76 12.61 10.33
N PHE A 472 -0.44 12.09 10.56
CA PHE A 472 -0.79 10.71 10.22
C PHE A 472 -0.92 10.55 8.71
N TRP A 473 0.00 9.78 8.15
CA TRP A 473 0.17 9.68 6.70
C TRP A 473 0.21 8.25 6.17
N ALA A 474 -0.31 7.26 6.92
CA ALA A 474 -0.35 5.85 6.54
C ALA A 474 -1.09 5.60 5.21
N PHE A 475 -2.02 6.48 4.86
CA PHE A 475 -2.79 6.41 3.61
C PHE A 475 -2.41 7.50 2.61
N SER A 476 -1.25 8.17 2.77
CA SER A 476 -0.86 9.34 1.99
C SER A 476 -1.84 10.51 2.14
N SER A 477 -1.79 11.51 1.25
CA SER A 477 -2.67 12.67 1.30
C SER A 477 -2.97 13.25 -0.09
N GLY A 478 -3.95 14.18 -0.15
CA GLY A 478 -4.33 14.87 -1.38
C GLY A 478 -5.12 14.01 -2.36
N GLY A 479 -5.16 14.42 -3.61
CA GLY A 479 -5.96 13.77 -4.65
C GLY A 479 -5.60 12.31 -4.93
N ARG A 480 -4.38 11.91 -4.62
CA ARG A 480 -3.84 10.56 -4.81
C ARG A 480 -3.72 9.75 -3.51
N MET A 481 -4.42 10.16 -2.47
CA MET A 481 -4.59 9.40 -1.24
C MET A 481 -5.19 8.02 -1.52
N CYS A 482 -4.85 7.02 -0.70
CA CYS A 482 -5.34 5.64 -0.82
C CYS A 482 -6.88 5.60 -0.95
N ILE A 483 -7.38 5.02 -2.03
CA ILE A 483 -8.81 4.88 -2.29
C ILE A 483 -9.44 3.84 -1.36
N GLY A 484 -8.69 2.77 -1.04
CA GLY A 484 -9.11 1.66 -0.20
C GLY A 484 -9.07 1.93 1.30
N SER A 485 -8.69 3.13 1.76
CA SER A 485 -8.48 3.42 3.19
C SER A 485 -9.67 3.08 4.08
N ASN A 486 -10.89 3.40 3.64
CA ASN A 486 -12.10 3.09 4.40
C ASN A 486 -12.40 1.59 4.42
N PHE A 487 -12.15 0.89 3.31
CA PHE A 487 -12.33 -0.55 3.21
C PHE A 487 -11.32 -1.27 4.12
N ALA A 488 -10.03 -0.92 4.04
CA ALA A 488 -8.99 -1.50 4.86
C ALA A 488 -9.26 -1.31 6.37
N ILE A 489 -9.65 -0.10 6.80
CA ILE A 489 -10.01 0.14 8.21
C ILE A 489 -11.22 -0.71 8.62
N HIS A 490 -12.21 -0.85 7.74
CA HIS A 490 -13.42 -1.62 8.01
C HIS A 490 -13.11 -3.11 8.19
N GLU A 491 -12.42 -3.73 7.24
CA GLU A 491 -12.06 -5.16 7.30
C GLU A 491 -11.15 -5.48 8.49
N MET A 492 -10.12 -4.65 8.74
CA MET A 492 -9.23 -4.84 9.88
C MET A 492 -9.97 -4.78 11.21
N LYS A 493 -10.88 -3.81 11.40
CA LYS A 493 -11.71 -3.73 12.60
C LYS A 493 -12.61 -4.95 12.77
N LEU A 494 -13.20 -5.46 11.68
CA LEU A 494 -14.04 -6.66 11.71
C LEU A 494 -13.24 -7.91 12.08
N ILE A 495 -12.07 -8.10 11.49
CA ILE A 495 -11.21 -9.27 11.76
C ILE A 495 -10.76 -9.26 13.22
N ILE A 496 -10.28 -8.12 13.73
CA ILE A 496 -9.86 -7.97 15.13
C ILE A 496 -11.05 -8.17 16.08
N ALA A 497 -12.21 -7.62 15.76
CA ALA A 497 -13.40 -7.80 16.57
C ALA A 497 -13.83 -9.28 16.63
N ALA A 498 -13.82 -9.99 15.49
CA ALA A 498 -14.15 -11.40 15.45
C ALA A 498 -13.18 -12.26 16.28
N ILE A 499 -11.88 -11.98 16.20
CA ILE A 499 -10.86 -12.73 16.94
C ILE A 499 -10.95 -12.45 18.45
N TYR A 500 -10.87 -11.19 18.87
CA TYR A 500 -10.73 -10.82 20.28
C TYR A 500 -12.04 -10.86 21.07
N SER A 501 -13.19 -10.98 20.40
CA SER A 501 -14.45 -11.36 21.05
C SER A 501 -14.47 -12.82 21.50
N ASN A 502 -13.67 -13.70 20.87
CA ASN A 502 -13.75 -15.13 21.05
C ASN A 502 -12.47 -15.77 21.62
N TYR A 503 -11.33 -15.13 21.46
CA TYR A 503 -10.03 -15.69 21.82
C TYR A 503 -9.16 -14.70 22.57
N THR A 504 -8.28 -15.23 23.40
CA THR A 504 -7.07 -14.59 23.88
C THR A 504 -5.90 -15.16 23.11
N THR A 505 -4.92 -14.31 22.75
CA THR A 505 -3.76 -14.73 21.98
C THR A 505 -2.49 -14.62 22.80
N HIS A 506 -1.59 -15.60 22.62
CA HIS A 506 -0.28 -15.66 23.29
C HIS A 506 0.80 -15.88 22.24
N ILE A 507 1.91 -15.16 22.37
CA ILE A 507 3.06 -15.30 21.47
C ILE A 507 3.73 -16.64 21.71
N VAL A 508 4.00 -17.37 20.62
CA VAL A 508 4.80 -18.61 20.63
C VAL A 508 6.13 -18.38 19.93
N ASP A 509 6.13 -17.71 18.78
CA ASP A 509 7.33 -17.31 18.05
C ASP A 509 7.05 -15.98 17.33
N ASP A 510 7.81 -14.96 17.70
CA ASP A 510 7.76 -13.61 17.11
C ASP A 510 9.13 -13.15 16.58
N GLU A 511 10.01 -14.10 16.26
CA GLU A 511 11.32 -13.79 15.71
C GLU A 511 11.21 -12.90 14.47
N GLY A 512 11.88 -11.76 14.50
CA GLY A 512 11.91 -10.79 13.40
C GLY A 512 10.76 -9.79 13.38
N MET A 513 9.78 -9.88 14.29
CA MET A 513 8.67 -8.91 14.36
C MET A 513 9.13 -7.50 14.76
N GLU A 514 10.20 -7.36 15.52
CA GLU A 514 10.77 -6.07 15.92
C GLU A 514 11.39 -5.30 14.76
N ASN A 515 11.82 -6.01 13.72
CA ASN A 515 12.53 -5.49 12.57
C ASN A 515 11.60 -5.36 11.35
N GLN A 516 11.02 -4.18 11.20
CA GLN A 516 10.28 -3.86 9.98
C GLN A 516 11.26 -3.62 8.81
N SER A 517 11.01 -4.26 7.67
CA SER A 517 11.75 -4.08 6.43
C SER A 517 11.68 -2.62 5.94
N ASP A 518 12.78 -2.12 5.36
CA ASP A 518 12.82 -0.85 4.62
C ASP A 518 12.52 -1.05 3.11
N GLY A 519 11.95 -2.19 2.72
CA GLY A 519 11.45 -2.44 1.37
C GLY A 519 10.26 -1.56 1.01
N TYR A 520 9.70 -1.79 -0.18
CA TYR A 520 8.48 -1.07 -0.61
C TYR A 520 7.33 -1.30 0.39
N THR A 521 7.12 -2.54 0.82
CA THR A 521 6.22 -2.90 1.91
C THR A 521 7.02 -3.22 3.18
N GLY A 522 6.52 -2.76 4.31
CA GLY A 522 7.16 -2.88 5.62
C GLY A 522 6.89 -4.22 6.29
N ARG A 523 7.36 -5.31 5.71
CA ARG A 523 7.18 -6.67 6.24
C ARG A 523 8.00 -6.90 7.51
N PRO A 524 7.58 -7.80 8.42
CA PRO A 524 8.47 -8.35 9.43
C PRO A 524 9.65 -9.07 8.77
N GLU A 525 10.82 -9.03 9.38
CA GLU A 525 12.05 -9.60 8.79
C GLU A 525 11.91 -11.09 8.43
N LYS A 526 11.20 -11.88 9.24
CA LYS A 526 10.99 -13.32 9.01
C LYS A 526 9.68 -13.64 8.31
N GLU A 527 8.82 -12.66 8.04
CA GLU A 527 7.51 -12.83 7.40
C GLU A 527 6.66 -13.94 8.05
N ARG A 528 6.68 -14.02 9.37
CA ARG A 528 5.92 -15.00 10.17
C ARG A 528 5.59 -14.45 11.55
N LEU A 529 4.50 -14.97 12.13
CA LEU A 529 4.14 -14.75 13.54
C LEU A 529 3.31 -15.94 14.02
N PHE A 530 3.84 -16.68 14.97
CA PHE A 530 3.12 -17.81 15.55
C PHE A 530 2.46 -17.43 16.87
N LEU A 531 1.14 -17.54 16.88
CA LEU A 531 0.30 -17.33 18.07
C LEU A 531 -0.41 -18.60 18.49
N ARG A 532 -0.59 -18.76 19.79
CA ARG A 532 -1.50 -19.72 20.39
C ARG A 532 -2.80 -19.00 20.75
N PHE A 533 -3.91 -19.58 20.35
CA PHE A 533 -5.25 -19.10 20.68
C PHE A 533 -5.80 -19.83 21.87
N GLU A 534 -6.43 -19.11 22.78
CA GLU A 534 -7.14 -19.64 23.94
C GLU A 534 -8.58 -19.15 23.88
N LYS A 535 -9.55 -20.10 23.89
CA LYS A 535 -10.96 -19.75 23.83
C LYS A 535 -11.37 -19.02 25.11
N VAL A 536 -12.08 -17.94 24.96
CA VAL A 536 -12.72 -17.24 26.10
C VAL A 536 -13.98 -18.00 26.49
N LEU A 537 -14.13 -18.27 27.78
CA LEU A 537 -15.28 -18.96 28.36
C LEU A 537 -16.50 -18.06 28.42
#